data_ff565f220da15f5fb154f0a8959b8b71
#
_entry.id   ff565f220da15f5fb154f0a8959b8b71
#
_cell.length_a   1.000
_cell.length_b   1.000
_cell.length_c   1.000
_cell.angle_alpha   90.00
_cell.angle_beta   90.00
_cell.angle_gamma   90.00
#
_symmetry.space_group_name_H-M   'P 1'
#
loop_
_entity.id
_entity.type
_entity.pdbx_description
1 polymer ?
#
loop_
_entity_poly.entity_id
_entity_poly.type
_entity_poly.pdbx_seq_one_letter_code
_entity_poly.pdbx_strand_id
1 'polypeptide(L)'
;SDLGSWEALYQAEQADDSGNVCHGDIMTQDAKNCYFNVQHRLLTAIGVRGLVVVETSDAVLVAPRERVQDVKTIVGRLQSAQRAECRQHPRVYRPWGSYETLVMDGRFQVKRIIVNPGAELSLQMHHHRAEHWVVVNGTAEVTNGDEVRLFSENQSTYIPVGTKHRLKNPGVIPLVLIEIQSGAYLGEDDIVRFADVYGREKNREAFILPPINKAVLLR
;
A
#
# COMPACT_ATOMS: atom_id res chain seq x y z
N SER A 1 22.94 19.97 -7.16
CA SER A 1 22.54 19.57 -5.81
C SER A 1 21.83 18.24 -5.90
N ASP A 2 22.32 17.28 -5.16
CA ASP A 2 21.72 15.95 -5.08
C ASP A 2 20.40 16.06 -4.30
N LEU A 3 19.28 16.02 -4.99
CA LEU A 3 17.92 16.05 -4.40
C LEU A 3 17.58 14.76 -3.60
N GLY A 4 18.57 13.94 -3.29
CA GLY A 4 18.41 12.67 -2.58
C GLY A 4 18.41 12.75 -1.05
N SER A 5 18.36 13.93 -0.44
CA SER A 5 18.33 14.06 1.02
C SER A 5 17.14 14.92 1.49
N TRP A 6 16.60 14.63 2.68
CA TRP A 6 15.56 15.44 3.33
C TRP A 6 15.98 16.89 3.53
N GLU A 7 17.26 17.14 3.76
CA GLU A 7 17.82 18.50 3.87
C GLU A 7 17.73 19.24 2.52
N ALA A 8 18.01 18.58 1.40
CA ALA A 8 17.87 19.17 0.08
C ALA A 8 16.42 19.48 -0.26
N LEU A 9 15.47 18.62 0.15
CA LEU A 9 14.02 18.88 0.00
C LEU A 9 13.61 20.10 0.84
N TYR A 10 14.02 20.14 2.11
CA TYR A 10 13.72 21.29 2.98
C TYR A 10 14.24 22.61 2.39
N GLN A 11 15.45 22.62 1.82
CA GLN A 11 16.05 23.81 1.22
C GLN A 11 15.42 24.22 -0.12
N ALA A 12 14.82 23.27 -0.83
CA ALA A 12 14.19 23.51 -2.13
C ALA A 12 12.77 24.04 -2.02
N GLU A 13 12.15 23.95 -0.84
CA GLU A 13 10.74 24.28 -0.62
C GLU A 13 10.57 25.56 0.20
N GLN A 14 9.40 26.19 0.07
CA GLN A 14 9.10 27.42 0.76
C GLN A 14 8.68 27.13 2.21
N ALA A 15 9.47 27.62 3.16
CA ALA A 15 9.15 27.52 4.58
C ALA A 15 8.15 28.64 5.00
N ASP A 16 7.39 28.39 6.08
CA ASP A 16 6.57 29.38 6.76
C ASP A 16 7.43 30.41 7.55
N ASP A 17 6.77 31.40 8.19
CA ASP A 17 7.44 32.45 8.98
C ASP A 17 8.25 31.90 10.17
N SER A 18 7.98 30.68 10.61
CA SER A 18 8.71 29.95 11.66
C SER A 18 9.80 29.05 11.12
N GLY A 19 10.02 29.04 9.80
CA GLY A 19 10.97 28.19 9.12
C GLY A 19 10.53 26.74 8.97
N ASN A 20 9.23 26.43 9.09
CA ASN A 20 8.74 25.06 8.90
C ASN A 20 8.30 24.84 7.45
N VAL A 21 8.54 23.63 6.93
CA VAL A 21 7.97 23.13 5.68
C VAL A 21 6.94 22.07 6.04
N CYS A 22 5.70 22.25 5.57
CA CYS A 22 4.55 21.44 6.00
C CYS A 22 3.80 20.85 4.79
N HIS A 23 3.70 19.51 4.73
CA HIS A 23 2.91 18.79 3.74
C HIS A 23 1.88 17.89 4.43
N GLY A 24 0.60 18.08 4.13
CA GLY A 24 -0.50 17.33 4.69
C GLY A 24 -1.29 18.09 5.76
N ASP A 25 -2.02 17.35 6.60
CA ASP A 25 -2.85 17.91 7.66
C ASP A 25 -1.99 18.10 8.94
N ILE A 26 -1.56 19.34 9.20
CA ILE A 26 -0.57 19.65 10.23
C ILE A 26 -1.01 20.87 11.04
N MET A 27 -0.96 20.71 12.38
CA MET A 27 -1.14 21.82 13.35
C MET A 27 0.12 21.95 14.20
N THR A 28 0.68 23.14 14.27
CA THR A 28 1.87 23.41 15.06
C THR A 28 1.63 24.50 16.10
N GLN A 29 2.28 24.35 17.25
CA GLN A 29 2.41 25.41 18.26
C GLN A 29 3.87 25.47 18.71
N ASP A 30 4.53 26.64 18.53
CA ASP A 30 5.93 26.86 18.87
C ASP A 30 6.91 25.89 18.19
N ALA A 31 6.56 25.38 17.00
CA ALA A 31 7.47 24.59 16.17
C ALA A 31 8.32 25.49 15.29
N LYS A 32 9.65 25.20 15.16
CA LYS A 32 10.58 26.01 14.38
C LYS A 32 11.57 25.18 13.57
N ASN A 33 11.81 25.59 12.33
CA ASN A 33 12.81 24.99 11.43
C ASN A 33 12.62 23.48 11.23
N CYS A 34 11.38 23.02 11.16
CA CYS A 34 11.01 21.62 11.02
C CYS A 34 10.57 21.30 9.59
N TYR A 35 10.74 20.06 9.19
CA TYR A 35 10.14 19.48 8.00
C TYR A 35 9.09 18.45 8.43
N PHE A 36 7.83 18.66 8.05
CA PHE A 36 6.72 17.79 8.32
C PHE A 36 6.12 17.31 7.01
N ASN A 37 6.02 15.99 6.83
CA ASN A 37 5.37 15.38 5.68
C ASN A 37 4.47 14.24 6.17
N VAL A 38 3.16 14.44 6.09
CA VAL A 38 2.16 13.47 6.53
C VAL A 38 1.16 13.20 5.41
N GLN A 39 0.85 11.92 5.22
CA GLN A 39 0.01 11.47 4.10
C GLN A 39 -1.41 11.10 4.53
N HIS A 40 -1.60 10.68 5.79
CA HIS A 40 -2.85 10.04 6.19
C HIS A 40 -3.47 10.61 7.47
N ARG A 41 -2.67 11.13 8.42
CA ARG A 41 -3.13 11.52 9.75
C ARG A 41 -2.92 12.99 10.02
N LEU A 42 -3.75 13.56 10.89
CA LEU A 42 -3.43 14.86 11.49
C LEU A 42 -2.15 14.71 12.35
N LEU A 43 -1.14 15.51 12.04
CA LEU A 43 0.05 15.69 12.86
C LEU A 43 -0.11 16.95 13.71
N THR A 44 0.09 16.82 15.02
CA THR A 44 0.23 17.98 15.90
C THR A 44 1.64 18.03 16.48
N ALA A 45 2.28 19.20 16.45
CA ALA A 45 3.63 19.38 16.95
C ALA A 45 3.71 20.63 17.84
N ILE A 46 4.20 20.46 19.11
CA ILE A 46 4.25 21.53 20.11
C ILE A 46 5.68 21.66 20.64
N GLY A 47 6.24 22.87 20.59
CA GLY A 47 7.51 23.21 21.22
C GLY A 47 8.74 22.54 20.63
N VAL A 48 8.66 22.04 19.38
CA VAL A 48 9.74 21.29 18.72
C VAL A 48 10.58 22.18 17.80
N ARG A 49 11.84 21.76 17.58
CA ARG A 49 12.77 22.50 16.72
C ARG A 49 13.68 21.58 15.93
N GLY A 50 13.93 21.92 14.66
CA GLY A 50 14.92 21.26 13.82
C GLY A 50 14.64 19.78 13.58
N LEU A 51 13.38 19.38 13.49
CA LEU A 51 12.99 18.00 13.27
C LEU A 51 12.59 17.76 11.81
N VAL A 52 12.82 16.54 11.36
CA VAL A 52 12.14 15.90 10.25
C VAL A 52 11.15 14.91 10.81
N VAL A 53 9.88 15.07 10.46
CA VAL A 53 8.80 14.12 10.79
C VAL A 53 8.15 13.71 9.48
N VAL A 54 8.18 12.42 9.19
CA VAL A 54 7.56 11.83 7.98
C VAL A 54 6.63 10.72 8.42
N GLU A 55 5.36 10.82 8.03
CA GLU A 55 4.35 9.79 8.25
C GLU A 55 3.94 9.20 6.91
N THR A 56 3.93 7.88 6.86
CA THR A 56 3.40 7.06 5.78
C THR A 56 2.32 6.13 6.35
N SER A 57 1.63 5.36 5.50
CA SER A 57 0.58 4.44 5.96
C SER A 57 1.07 3.36 6.93
N ASP A 58 2.37 3.05 6.94
CA ASP A 58 2.97 1.93 7.66
C ASP A 58 4.07 2.32 8.67
N ALA A 59 4.55 3.58 8.63
CA ALA A 59 5.65 4.01 9.50
C ALA A 59 5.62 5.51 9.81
N VAL A 60 6.24 5.87 10.93
CA VAL A 60 6.54 7.26 11.27
C VAL A 60 8.03 7.39 11.56
N LEU A 61 8.70 8.30 10.86
CA LEU A 61 10.07 8.72 11.13
C LEU A 61 10.05 10.04 11.91
N VAL A 62 10.80 10.10 13.01
CA VAL A 62 11.12 11.33 13.73
C VAL A 62 12.63 11.38 13.93
N ALA A 63 13.28 12.42 13.42
CA ALA A 63 14.71 12.59 13.56
C ALA A 63 15.10 14.08 13.61
N PRO A 64 16.18 14.47 14.32
CA PRO A 64 16.82 15.75 14.11
C PRO A 64 17.26 15.88 12.64
N ARG A 65 17.11 17.08 12.06
CA ARG A 65 17.47 17.32 10.63
C ARG A 65 18.90 16.93 10.32
N GLU A 66 19.84 17.29 11.20
CA GLU A 66 21.26 16.97 11.05
C GLU A 66 21.57 15.46 11.12
N ARG A 67 20.65 14.66 11.66
CA ARG A 67 20.85 13.22 11.83
C ARG A 67 19.93 12.36 10.94
N VAL A 68 19.14 12.96 10.09
CA VAL A 68 18.15 12.21 9.28
C VAL A 68 18.80 11.15 8.38
N GLN A 69 20.08 11.31 8.01
CA GLN A 69 20.83 10.30 7.24
C GLN A 69 21.03 8.98 8.01
N ASP A 70 20.94 9.01 9.35
CA ASP A 70 21.05 7.80 10.19
C ASP A 70 19.87 6.85 9.99
N VAL A 71 18.79 7.29 9.31
CA VAL A 71 17.66 6.42 8.91
C VAL A 71 18.13 5.16 8.18
N LYS A 72 19.26 5.22 7.45
CA LYS A 72 19.86 4.06 6.78
C LYS A 72 20.18 2.93 7.76
N THR A 73 20.63 3.28 8.98
CA THR A 73 20.91 2.30 10.04
C THR A 73 19.64 1.64 10.55
N ILE A 74 18.56 2.43 10.72
CA ILE A 74 17.26 1.91 11.14
C ILE A 74 16.70 0.96 10.06
N VAL A 75 16.76 1.35 8.79
CA VAL A 75 16.34 0.50 7.66
C VAL A 75 17.12 -0.83 7.66
N GLY A 76 18.43 -0.80 7.88
CA GLY A 76 19.24 -2.02 7.99
C GLY A 76 18.79 -2.94 9.15
N ARG A 77 18.43 -2.38 10.30
CA ARG A 77 17.88 -3.15 11.43
C ARG A 77 16.51 -3.75 11.11
N LEU A 78 15.62 -2.99 10.48
CA LEU A 78 14.31 -3.48 10.05
C LEU A 78 14.42 -4.61 9.03
N GLN A 79 15.37 -4.50 8.07
CA GLN A 79 15.68 -5.57 7.11
C GLN A 79 16.21 -6.84 7.80
N SER A 80 17.14 -6.69 8.75
CA SER A 80 17.69 -7.81 9.53
C SER A 80 16.62 -8.50 10.40
N ALA A 81 15.68 -7.71 10.94
CA ALA A 81 14.53 -8.20 11.69
C ALA A 81 13.40 -8.73 10.81
N GLN A 82 13.57 -8.72 9.49
CA GLN A 82 12.59 -9.16 8.50
C GLN A 82 11.20 -8.49 8.64
N ARG A 83 11.17 -7.22 9.07
CA ARG A 83 9.94 -6.45 9.25
C ARG A 83 9.20 -6.26 7.93
N ALA A 84 7.85 -6.32 7.98
CA ALA A 84 6.98 -6.22 6.81
C ALA A 84 7.11 -4.85 6.11
N GLU A 85 7.32 -3.79 6.88
CA GLU A 85 7.45 -2.41 6.39
C GLU A 85 8.65 -2.21 5.45
N CYS A 86 9.64 -3.11 5.49
CA CYS A 86 10.76 -3.10 4.55
C CYS A 86 10.53 -3.97 3.30
N ARG A 87 9.54 -4.83 3.31
CA ARG A 87 9.32 -5.82 2.26
C ARG A 87 8.17 -5.50 1.32
N GLN A 88 7.14 -4.82 1.83
CA GLN A 88 5.93 -4.56 1.09
C GLN A 88 5.60 -3.08 1.15
N HIS A 89 5.50 -2.45 -0.01
CA HIS A 89 4.83 -1.16 -0.09
C HIS A 89 3.37 -1.37 0.27
N PRO A 90 2.74 -0.46 1.05
CA PRO A 90 1.30 -0.54 1.34
C PRO A 90 0.48 -0.70 0.07
N ARG A 91 0.87 0.00 -1.00
CA ARG A 91 0.27 -0.14 -2.33
C ARG A 91 1.19 -0.92 -3.26
N VAL A 92 0.68 -2.01 -3.81
CA VAL A 92 1.36 -2.89 -4.75
C VAL A 92 0.73 -2.73 -6.13
N TYR A 93 1.54 -2.35 -7.11
CA TYR A 93 1.11 -2.25 -8.50
C TYR A 93 1.22 -3.58 -9.23
N ARG A 94 0.25 -3.86 -10.10
CA ARG A 94 0.13 -5.05 -10.93
C ARG A 94 -0.28 -4.64 -12.35
N PRO A 95 -0.10 -5.49 -13.37
CA PRO A 95 -0.54 -5.16 -14.72
C PRO A 95 -2.04 -4.84 -14.85
N TRP A 96 -2.85 -5.41 -13.96
CA TRP A 96 -4.29 -5.19 -13.91
C TRP A 96 -4.72 -3.96 -13.09
N GLY A 97 -3.83 -3.32 -12.35
CA GLY A 97 -4.14 -2.18 -11.48
C GLY A 97 -3.27 -2.16 -10.22
N SER A 98 -3.88 -2.05 -9.05
CA SER A 98 -3.15 -2.04 -7.77
C SER A 98 -4.00 -2.57 -6.63
N TYR A 99 -3.34 -2.99 -5.56
CA TYR A 99 -4.00 -3.20 -4.27
C TYR A 99 -3.20 -2.55 -3.15
N GLU A 100 -3.89 -2.24 -2.07
CA GLU A 100 -3.33 -1.63 -0.87
C GLU A 100 -3.90 -2.32 0.36
N THR A 101 -3.03 -2.76 1.26
CA THR A 101 -3.45 -3.29 2.56
C THR A 101 -3.81 -2.13 3.48
N LEU A 102 -5.07 -2.08 3.91
CA LEU A 102 -5.60 -1.04 4.80
C LEU A 102 -5.47 -1.44 6.27
N VAL A 103 -5.75 -2.70 6.58
CA VAL A 103 -5.67 -3.26 7.92
C VAL A 103 -5.21 -4.71 7.82
N MET A 104 -4.39 -5.16 8.77
CA MET A 104 -3.96 -6.55 8.89
C MET A 104 -3.89 -6.93 10.37
N ASP A 105 -4.47 -8.07 10.72
CA ASP A 105 -4.38 -8.67 12.04
C ASP A 105 -4.25 -10.19 11.91
N GLY A 106 -4.06 -10.90 13.02
CA GLY A 106 -3.68 -12.31 13.04
C GLY A 106 -4.56 -13.25 12.21
N ARG A 107 -5.84 -12.93 12.01
CA ARG A 107 -6.80 -13.79 11.29
C ARG A 107 -7.57 -13.10 10.18
N PHE A 108 -7.30 -11.82 9.89
CA PHE A 108 -7.94 -11.12 8.79
C PHE A 108 -7.02 -10.06 8.17
N GLN A 109 -7.30 -9.73 6.92
CA GLN A 109 -6.69 -8.64 6.19
C GLN A 109 -7.75 -7.92 5.37
N VAL A 110 -7.69 -6.59 5.35
CA VAL A 110 -8.54 -5.75 4.50
C VAL A 110 -7.68 -5.09 3.44
N LYS A 111 -8.05 -5.25 2.18
CA LYS A 111 -7.38 -4.63 1.03
C LYS A 111 -8.35 -3.73 0.27
N ARG A 112 -7.83 -2.62 -0.23
CA ARG A 112 -8.47 -1.85 -1.31
C ARG A 112 -7.84 -2.29 -2.63
N ILE A 113 -8.68 -2.74 -3.55
CA ILE A 113 -8.26 -3.19 -4.89
C ILE A 113 -8.79 -2.19 -5.92
N ILE A 114 -7.92 -1.79 -6.84
CA ILE A 114 -8.29 -0.95 -7.99
C ILE A 114 -7.94 -1.72 -9.25
N VAL A 115 -8.95 -1.98 -10.09
CA VAL A 115 -8.79 -2.70 -11.36
C VAL A 115 -9.01 -1.74 -12.52
N ASN A 116 -8.02 -1.65 -13.40
CA ASN A 116 -8.09 -0.81 -14.59
C ASN A 116 -9.25 -1.24 -15.51
N PRO A 117 -9.80 -0.33 -16.32
CA PRO A 117 -10.82 -0.65 -17.30
C PRO A 117 -10.42 -1.82 -18.19
N GLY A 118 -11.30 -2.79 -18.36
CA GLY A 118 -11.09 -3.98 -19.18
C GLY A 118 -10.11 -5.02 -18.60
N ALA A 119 -9.46 -4.75 -17.47
CA ALA A 119 -8.48 -5.65 -16.87
C ALA A 119 -9.14 -6.70 -15.96
N GLU A 120 -8.41 -7.79 -15.73
CA GLU A 120 -8.87 -8.88 -14.87
C GLU A 120 -7.71 -9.44 -14.01
N LEU A 121 -8.03 -9.98 -12.85
CA LEU A 121 -7.13 -10.75 -12.03
C LEU A 121 -7.00 -12.19 -12.57
N SER A 122 -6.01 -12.93 -12.09
CA SER A 122 -5.91 -14.37 -12.40
C SER A 122 -7.14 -15.13 -11.89
N LEU A 123 -7.52 -16.21 -12.57
CA LEU A 123 -8.40 -17.22 -11.96
C LEU A 123 -7.58 -17.94 -10.89
N GLN A 124 -8.02 -17.85 -9.62
CA GLN A 124 -7.25 -18.29 -8.46
C GLN A 124 -8.12 -18.97 -7.40
N MET A 125 -7.47 -19.60 -6.44
CA MET A 125 -8.10 -20.27 -5.30
C MET A 125 -7.18 -20.16 -4.08
N HIS A 126 -7.75 -20.23 -2.88
CA HIS A 126 -7.04 -20.24 -1.60
C HIS A 126 -7.41 -21.44 -0.76
N HIS A 127 -6.42 -22.06 -0.10
CA HIS A 127 -6.67 -23.22 0.76
C HIS A 127 -7.01 -22.86 2.21
N HIS A 128 -6.63 -21.65 2.68
CA HIS A 128 -6.67 -21.33 4.10
C HIS A 128 -7.45 -20.07 4.44
N ARG A 129 -7.99 -19.36 3.42
CA ARG A 129 -8.78 -18.14 3.62
C ARG A 129 -10.01 -18.09 2.74
N ALA A 130 -11.04 -17.43 3.25
CA ALA A 130 -12.21 -16.98 2.51
C ALA A 130 -12.11 -15.49 2.26
N GLU A 131 -12.91 -14.98 1.31
CA GLU A 131 -12.91 -13.57 0.95
C GLU A 131 -14.33 -13.01 0.88
N HIS A 132 -14.48 -11.75 1.32
CA HIS A 132 -15.68 -10.95 1.11
C HIS A 132 -15.30 -9.74 0.27
N TRP A 133 -16.01 -9.54 -0.82
CA TRP A 133 -15.77 -8.44 -1.75
C TRP A 133 -16.95 -7.48 -1.74
N VAL A 134 -16.67 -6.19 -1.59
CA VAL A 134 -17.67 -5.11 -1.64
C VAL A 134 -17.27 -4.14 -2.73
N VAL A 135 -18.12 -3.93 -3.72
CA VAL A 135 -17.88 -2.96 -4.80
C VAL A 135 -18.15 -1.55 -4.27
N VAL A 136 -17.15 -0.68 -4.38
CA VAL A 136 -17.21 0.72 -3.93
C VAL A 136 -17.49 1.66 -5.10
N ASN A 137 -16.87 1.38 -6.26
CA ASN A 137 -17.03 2.20 -7.47
C ASN A 137 -16.92 1.32 -8.71
N GLY A 138 -17.78 1.54 -9.67
CA GLY A 138 -17.82 0.80 -10.93
C GLY A 138 -18.64 -0.48 -10.89
N THR A 139 -18.35 -1.41 -11.80
CA THR A 139 -19.02 -2.71 -11.89
C THR A 139 -18.00 -3.83 -11.94
N ALA A 140 -18.17 -4.84 -11.12
CA ALA A 140 -17.34 -6.03 -11.05
C ALA A 140 -18.02 -7.21 -11.75
N GLU A 141 -17.33 -7.87 -12.66
CA GLU A 141 -17.66 -9.23 -13.11
C GLU A 141 -16.88 -10.19 -12.23
N VAL A 142 -17.62 -11.03 -11.48
CA VAL A 142 -17.04 -11.97 -10.53
C VAL A 142 -17.34 -13.39 -10.98
N THR A 143 -16.28 -14.16 -11.19
CA THR A 143 -16.36 -15.63 -11.27
C THR A 143 -16.25 -16.19 -9.87
N ASN A 144 -17.21 -17.03 -9.44
CA ASN A 144 -17.24 -17.69 -8.14
C ASN A 144 -17.67 -19.13 -8.33
N GLY A 145 -16.73 -20.07 -8.36
CA GLY A 145 -16.94 -21.43 -8.82
C GLY A 145 -17.33 -21.46 -10.29
N ASP A 146 -18.50 -22.01 -10.58
CA ASP A 146 -19.04 -22.11 -11.94
C ASP A 146 -19.95 -20.92 -12.31
N GLU A 147 -20.24 -20.03 -11.37
CA GLU A 147 -21.08 -18.86 -11.61
C GLU A 147 -20.26 -17.64 -12.03
N VAL A 148 -20.80 -16.89 -12.98
CA VAL A 148 -20.29 -15.56 -13.34
C VAL A 148 -21.42 -14.55 -13.18
N ARG A 149 -21.20 -13.54 -12.34
CA ARG A 149 -22.20 -12.54 -11.96
C ARG A 149 -21.62 -11.12 -12.01
N LEU A 150 -22.48 -10.15 -12.33
CA LEU A 150 -22.15 -8.73 -12.23
C LEU A 150 -22.59 -8.19 -10.86
N PHE A 151 -21.71 -7.37 -10.27
CA PHE A 151 -21.96 -6.65 -9.03
C PHE A 151 -21.72 -5.17 -9.26
N SER A 152 -22.72 -4.37 -8.98
CA SER A 152 -22.65 -2.90 -9.02
C SER A 152 -22.22 -2.33 -7.68
N GLU A 153 -22.07 -1.01 -7.61
CA GLU A 153 -21.75 -0.29 -6.35
C GLU A 153 -22.71 -0.69 -5.22
N ASN A 154 -22.16 -0.78 -4.01
CA ASN A 154 -22.81 -1.22 -2.78
C ASN A 154 -23.27 -2.70 -2.78
N GLN A 155 -22.96 -3.48 -3.80
CA GLN A 155 -23.18 -4.92 -3.78
C GLN A 155 -21.92 -5.66 -3.29
N SER A 156 -22.14 -6.86 -2.73
CA SER A 156 -21.08 -7.69 -2.17
C SER A 156 -21.25 -9.15 -2.52
N THR A 157 -20.16 -9.90 -2.44
CA THR A 157 -20.15 -11.36 -2.63
C THR A 157 -19.20 -12.01 -1.63
N TYR A 158 -19.51 -13.26 -1.29
CA TYR A 158 -18.67 -14.11 -0.46
C TYR A 158 -18.01 -15.18 -1.34
N ILE A 159 -16.71 -15.36 -1.20
CA ILE A 159 -15.91 -16.40 -1.85
C ILE A 159 -15.48 -17.41 -0.78
N PRO A 160 -16.03 -18.63 -0.78
CA PRO A 160 -15.64 -19.66 0.17
C PRO A 160 -14.19 -20.12 0.00
N VAL A 161 -13.62 -20.66 1.07
CA VAL A 161 -12.32 -21.37 1.01
C VAL A 161 -12.37 -22.47 -0.07
N GLY A 162 -11.31 -22.62 -0.84
CA GLY A 162 -11.20 -23.66 -1.88
C GLY A 162 -11.97 -23.38 -3.15
N THR A 163 -12.65 -22.24 -3.27
CA THR A 163 -13.44 -21.90 -4.46
C THR A 163 -12.60 -21.16 -5.47
N LYS A 164 -12.62 -21.61 -6.74
CA LYS A 164 -12.01 -20.88 -7.86
C LYS A 164 -12.75 -19.58 -8.10
N HIS A 165 -12.04 -18.48 -8.17
CA HIS A 165 -12.65 -17.16 -8.35
C HIS A 165 -11.76 -16.21 -9.16
N ARG A 166 -12.39 -15.22 -9.77
CA ARG A 166 -11.70 -14.16 -10.52
C ARG A 166 -12.52 -12.87 -10.46
N LEU A 167 -11.81 -11.75 -10.37
CA LEU A 167 -12.34 -10.40 -10.48
C LEU A 167 -11.95 -9.81 -11.83
N LYS A 168 -12.94 -9.23 -12.54
CA LYS A 168 -12.72 -8.49 -13.78
C LYS A 168 -13.48 -7.18 -13.75
N ASN A 169 -12.90 -6.16 -14.33
CA ASN A 169 -13.55 -4.88 -14.59
C ASN A 169 -14.05 -4.85 -16.05
N PRO A 170 -15.35 -5.08 -16.30
CA PRO A 170 -15.90 -5.02 -17.65
C PRO A 170 -16.16 -3.57 -18.14
N GLY A 171 -16.03 -2.59 -17.23
CA GLY A 171 -16.38 -1.20 -17.46
C GLY A 171 -15.24 -0.37 -18.07
N VAL A 172 -15.55 0.91 -18.27
CA VAL A 172 -14.64 1.93 -18.87
C VAL A 172 -14.04 2.88 -17.83
N ILE A 173 -14.43 2.73 -16.56
CA ILE A 173 -13.86 3.47 -15.43
C ILE A 173 -13.13 2.50 -14.49
N PRO A 174 -12.21 2.97 -13.63
CA PRO A 174 -11.59 2.12 -12.63
C PRO A 174 -12.63 1.48 -11.70
N LEU A 175 -12.54 0.17 -11.52
CA LEU A 175 -13.30 -0.55 -10.49
C LEU A 175 -12.55 -0.44 -9.18
N VAL A 176 -13.24 -0.01 -8.12
CA VAL A 176 -12.73 0.02 -6.75
C VAL A 176 -13.50 -0.96 -5.89
N LEU A 177 -12.79 -1.82 -5.18
CA LEU A 177 -13.34 -2.90 -4.37
C LEU A 177 -12.62 -2.96 -3.03
N ILE A 178 -13.38 -3.23 -1.97
CA ILE A 178 -12.84 -3.62 -0.67
C ILE A 178 -12.93 -5.15 -0.57
N GLU A 179 -11.78 -5.76 -0.32
CA GLU A 179 -11.63 -7.19 -0.08
C GLU A 179 -11.32 -7.41 1.40
N ILE A 180 -12.10 -8.25 2.06
CA ILE A 180 -11.84 -8.73 3.41
C ILE A 180 -11.45 -10.20 3.30
N GLN A 181 -10.21 -10.52 3.60
CA GLN A 181 -9.70 -11.88 3.70
C GLN A 181 -9.77 -12.34 5.15
N SER A 182 -10.26 -13.55 5.41
CA SER A 182 -10.30 -14.14 6.75
C SER A 182 -9.91 -15.61 6.71
N GLY A 183 -9.05 -16.03 7.64
CA GLY A 183 -8.61 -17.42 7.68
C GLY A 183 -7.46 -17.69 8.62
N ALA A 184 -6.96 -18.92 8.57
CA ALA A 184 -5.84 -19.35 9.40
C ALA A 184 -4.49 -18.91 8.84
N TYR A 185 -4.41 -18.64 7.53
CA TYR A 185 -3.23 -18.19 6.83
C TYR A 185 -3.57 -17.21 5.71
N LEU A 186 -2.89 -16.08 5.65
CA LEU A 186 -3.17 -14.96 4.75
C LEU A 186 -2.03 -14.66 3.77
N GLY A 187 -0.99 -15.49 3.73
CA GLY A 187 0.18 -15.31 2.87
C GLY A 187 -0.17 -15.34 1.38
N GLU A 188 0.57 -14.58 0.57
CA GLU A 188 0.39 -14.55 -0.89
C GLU A 188 0.78 -15.88 -1.57
N ASP A 189 1.56 -16.73 -0.91
CA ASP A 189 1.92 -18.08 -1.33
C ASP A 189 0.77 -19.11 -1.21
N ASP A 190 -0.33 -18.76 -0.51
CA ASP A 190 -1.59 -19.53 -0.52
C ASP A 190 -2.37 -19.40 -1.84
N ILE A 191 -1.93 -18.53 -2.75
CA ILE A 191 -2.61 -18.33 -4.04
C ILE A 191 -2.25 -19.45 -5.01
N VAL A 192 -3.23 -20.27 -5.35
CA VAL A 192 -3.15 -21.21 -6.47
C VAL A 192 -3.75 -20.55 -7.72
N ARG A 193 -2.93 -20.36 -8.76
CA ARG A 193 -3.37 -19.74 -10.03
C ARG A 193 -3.65 -20.80 -11.08
N PHE A 194 -4.82 -20.73 -11.74
CA PHE A 194 -5.25 -21.65 -12.80
C PHE A 194 -5.15 -21.04 -14.19
N ALA A 195 -5.42 -19.74 -14.32
CA ALA A 195 -5.28 -18.98 -15.55
C ALA A 195 -4.84 -17.55 -15.23
N ASP A 196 -3.74 -17.13 -15.82
CA ASP A 196 -3.20 -15.79 -15.65
C ASP A 196 -2.79 -15.20 -17.00
N VAL A 197 -3.59 -14.25 -17.50
CA VAL A 197 -3.36 -13.58 -18.78
C VAL A 197 -2.05 -12.78 -18.83
N TYR A 198 -1.41 -12.57 -17.67
CA TYR A 198 -0.15 -11.83 -17.53
C TYR A 198 1.09 -12.74 -17.43
N GLY A 199 0.91 -14.07 -17.57
CA GLY A 199 2.01 -15.03 -17.67
C GLY A 199 2.77 -15.32 -16.36
N ARG A 200 2.19 -15.02 -15.18
CA ARG A 200 2.81 -15.25 -13.85
C ARG A 200 2.78 -16.72 -13.39
N GLU A 201 2.17 -17.62 -14.15
CA GLU A 201 2.04 -19.04 -13.79
C GLU A 201 3.39 -19.77 -13.74
N LYS A 202 4.40 -19.28 -14.48
CA LYS A 202 5.69 -19.95 -14.67
C LYS A 202 6.81 -19.50 -13.72
N ASN A 203 6.59 -18.47 -12.90
CA ASN A 203 7.67 -17.91 -12.08
C ASN A 203 7.37 -18.02 -10.58
N ARG A 204 7.59 -19.22 -10.01
CA ARG A 204 7.78 -19.35 -8.55
C ARG A 204 9.08 -18.71 -8.04
N GLU A 205 10.02 -18.32 -8.94
CA GLU A 205 11.39 -17.90 -8.55
C GLU A 205 11.83 -16.48 -8.96
N ALA A 206 11.04 -15.68 -9.70
CA ALA A 206 11.62 -14.51 -10.35
C ALA A 206 10.89 -13.17 -10.10
N PHE A 207 10.23 -12.94 -8.98
CA PHE A 207 9.86 -11.59 -8.56
C PHE A 207 10.53 -11.22 -7.24
N ILE A 208 11.83 -11.36 -7.20
CA ILE A 208 12.66 -10.46 -6.40
C ILE A 208 12.62 -9.15 -7.19
N LEU A 209 11.79 -8.21 -6.75
CA LEU A 209 11.85 -6.84 -7.25
C LEU A 209 13.31 -6.38 -7.18
N PRO A 210 13.80 -5.66 -8.20
CA PRO A 210 15.12 -5.05 -8.09
C PRO A 210 15.16 -4.23 -6.80
N PRO A 211 16.32 -4.10 -6.14
CA PRO A 211 16.44 -3.38 -4.89
C PRO A 211 15.80 -2.00 -5.06
N ILE A 212 14.84 -1.71 -4.20
CA ILE A 212 14.07 -0.46 -4.20
C ILE A 212 15.06 0.69 -4.33
N ASN A 213 14.99 1.37 -5.45
CA ASN A 213 15.78 2.57 -5.64
C ASN A 213 15.37 3.53 -4.52
N LYS A 214 16.33 3.87 -3.65
CA LYS A 214 16.16 4.68 -2.42
C LYS A 214 15.47 6.03 -2.63
N ALA A 215 15.20 6.40 -3.88
CA ALA A 215 14.50 7.61 -4.29
C ALA A 215 12.98 7.58 -4.02
N VAL A 216 12.36 6.44 -3.72
CA VAL A 216 10.90 6.35 -3.53
C VAL A 216 10.47 6.56 -2.07
N LEU A 217 11.38 6.39 -1.10
CA LEU A 217 11.17 6.85 0.28
C LEU A 217 11.36 8.38 0.42
N LEU A 218 11.67 9.05 -0.68
CA LEU A 218 12.03 10.47 -0.74
C LEU A 218 11.10 11.29 -1.66
N ARG A 219 9.96 10.72 -2.07
CA ARG A 219 8.93 11.47 -2.82
C ARG A 219 7.61 11.49 -2.09
#